data_b7934ad4d865b4a3b6539324e1f5393f
#
_entry.id   b7934ad4d865b4a3b6539324e1f5393f
#
_cell.length_a   1.000
_cell.length_b   1.000
_cell.length_c   1.000
_cell.angle_alpha   90.00
_cell.angle_beta   90.00
_cell.angle_gamma   90.00
#
_symmetry.space_group_name_H-M   'P 1'
#
loop_
_entity.id
_entity.type
_entity.pdbx_description
1 polymer ?
#
loop_
_entity_poly.entity_id
_entity_poly.type
_entity_poly.pdbx_seq_one_letter_code
_entity_poly.pdbx_strand_id
1 'polypeptide(L)'
;MQAAFRAQTPYLYKGSDGQFHRKENAYIFDFDPARTLTNYEEMANGLSADTASGGGDADTRKQHVRELLNFFPVIGEDEDGEMMELDAEQVMLIPRKIRSQEVVRSGFMSNFLFANISSIYGCSAGIINIINQFDAVSAPKNGMVDAESVEELSGVVDEDGNTRPNQAMVKEVQAALFGPKIYGDKEAELGDLIAHSIEKYSEKKEKQGKSAEEQLIDHVSSQLTSSLLSYANEHSEITADLLTKRNQNAASVRIKKEVNEQFGAHCYQASIEKKQIDLQCQHDCQGKTTQQQKELHQKAEEKKRVIDEKLSETLSEKAKNLLEKGTEILADTIEQQRIDKKKGETNEQVRDHLRGFSRTIPSFLMGYGDDDTTLQNFDSRVPDEVFLEVTSVTKEQFHLLRDGGDFVNEETGELEHSAGHFFDEVVFNDSVKEFMKLRRRLANYFEATSDEDIFNYIPPQKTNQIFTPKKVVRKMVDLLEEENPGCFDDPDKTFADLYMKSGQYITEIVKRLYNSEGMRRTFPNDEERLRHIFKHQVYGLAPTECIYRIALRYILGFDDTIHIAENEHHLRFADSLPATKAGEMETFLDSVFKS
;
A
#
# COMPACT_ATOMS: atom_id res chain seq x y z
N MET A 1 7.27 10.19 12.17
CA MET A 1 8.46 10.81 11.54
C MET A 1 8.55 12.32 11.76
N GLN A 2 7.62 13.17 11.29
CA GLN A 2 7.71 14.63 11.51
C GLN A 2 7.90 15.03 12.98
N ALA A 3 7.28 14.31 13.93
CA ALA A 3 7.47 14.53 15.36
C ALA A 3 8.90 14.25 15.81
N ALA A 4 9.54 13.19 15.28
CA ALA A 4 10.93 12.84 15.57
C ALA A 4 11.90 13.93 15.13
N PHE A 5 11.74 14.46 13.90
CA PHE A 5 12.56 15.56 13.42
C PHE A 5 12.34 16.85 14.20
N ARG A 6 11.10 17.16 14.60
CA ARG A 6 10.80 18.32 15.46
C ARG A 6 11.39 18.18 16.86
N ALA A 7 11.45 16.97 17.42
CA ALA A 7 12.07 16.72 18.69
C ALA A 7 13.57 17.03 18.70
N GLN A 8 14.24 16.93 17.55
CA GLN A 8 15.68 17.26 17.40
C GLN A 8 15.97 18.76 17.26
N THR A 9 14.94 19.62 17.12
CA THR A 9 15.16 21.08 17.01
C THR A 9 15.96 21.59 18.23
N PRO A 10 17.08 22.31 18.02
CA PRO A 10 17.85 22.88 19.10
C PRO A 10 16.99 23.76 20.02
N TYR A 11 17.12 23.58 21.30
CA TYR A 11 16.39 24.36 22.30
C TYR A 11 17.30 24.74 23.45
N LEU A 12 17.25 26.00 23.87
CA LEU A 12 17.94 26.50 25.05
C LEU A 12 16.93 26.71 26.16
N TYR A 13 17.21 26.17 27.32
CA TYR A 13 16.36 26.36 28.50
C TYR A 13 17.20 26.86 29.69
N LYS A 14 16.55 27.59 30.61
CA LYS A 14 17.20 28.07 31.81
C LYS A 14 17.03 27.01 32.89
N GLY A 15 18.17 26.45 33.34
CA GLY A 15 18.20 25.44 34.40
C GLY A 15 17.87 26.01 35.78
N SER A 16 17.71 25.12 36.76
CA SER A 16 17.52 25.49 38.17
C SER A 16 18.73 26.22 38.78
N ASP A 17 19.92 26.07 38.17
CA ASP A 17 21.14 26.79 38.46
C ASP A 17 21.19 28.23 37.92
N GLY A 18 20.12 28.66 37.20
CA GLY A 18 20.01 29.97 36.58
C GLY A 18 20.80 30.15 35.29
N GLN A 19 21.51 29.12 34.80
CA GLN A 19 22.28 29.15 33.56
C GLN A 19 21.43 28.64 32.38
N PHE A 20 21.85 29.01 31.14
CA PHE A 20 21.25 28.48 29.93
C PHE A 20 21.90 27.18 29.51
N HIS A 21 21.12 26.13 29.44
CA HIS A 21 21.50 24.82 28.98
C HIS A 21 20.92 24.55 27.59
N ARG A 22 21.70 23.85 26.76
CA ARG A 22 21.21 23.33 25.48
C ARG A 22 20.61 21.96 25.72
N LYS A 23 19.47 21.69 25.09
CA LYS A 23 18.91 20.35 25.05
C LYS A 23 19.93 19.38 24.40
N GLU A 24 20.34 18.37 25.12
CA GLU A 24 21.31 17.36 24.66
C GLU A 24 20.61 16.24 23.92
N ASN A 25 19.49 15.74 24.48
CA ASN A 25 18.74 14.63 23.94
C ASN A 25 17.25 14.98 23.78
N ALA A 26 16.57 14.26 22.90
CA ALA A 26 15.13 14.25 22.78
C ALA A 26 14.66 12.80 22.66
N TYR A 27 13.64 12.46 23.44
CA TYR A 27 13.06 11.12 23.46
C TYR A 27 11.65 11.18 22.91
N ILE A 28 11.29 10.14 22.13
CA ILE A 28 9.94 9.93 21.65
C ILE A 28 9.46 8.62 22.27
N PHE A 29 8.38 8.71 23.01
CA PHE A 29 7.70 7.55 23.56
C PHE A 29 6.49 7.23 22.70
N ASP A 30 6.37 5.98 22.28
CA ASP A 30 5.19 5.48 21.58
C ASP A 30 4.68 4.23 22.30
N PHE A 31 3.37 4.16 22.50
CA PHE A 31 2.70 3.06 23.19
C PHE A 31 2.20 1.97 22.22
N ASP A 32 2.53 2.10 20.92
CA ASP A 32 2.28 1.09 19.89
C ASP A 32 3.62 0.69 19.25
N PRO A 33 4.38 -0.21 19.87
CA PRO A 33 5.70 -0.62 19.37
C PRO A 33 5.63 -1.24 17.97
N ALA A 34 4.54 -1.94 17.66
CA ALA A 34 4.35 -2.56 16.36
C ALA A 34 4.32 -1.51 15.24
N ARG A 35 3.51 -0.47 15.39
CA ARG A 35 3.41 0.65 14.45
C ARG A 35 4.72 1.42 14.36
N THR A 36 5.33 1.71 15.51
CA THR A 36 6.58 2.48 15.57
C THR A 36 7.71 1.76 14.86
N LEU A 37 7.90 0.47 15.12
CA LEU A 37 8.96 -0.32 14.49
C LEU A 37 8.69 -0.56 13.00
N THR A 38 7.43 -0.72 12.59
CA THR A 38 7.06 -0.77 11.16
C THR A 38 7.44 0.51 10.44
N ASN A 39 7.06 1.68 10.99
CA ASN A 39 7.42 2.97 10.42
C ASN A 39 8.94 3.22 10.42
N TYR A 40 9.65 2.68 11.41
CA TYR A 40 11.10 2.78 11.51
C TYR A 40 11.79 1.98 10.40
N GLU A 41 11.37 0.73 10.20
CA GLU A 41 11.85 -0.13 9.12
C GLU A 41 11.54 0.47 7.74
N GLU A 42 10.32 0.94 7.53
CA GLU A 42 9.92 1.60 6.28
C GLU A 42 10.74 2.86 5.99
N MET A 43 11.07 3.64 7.03
CA MET A 43 11.96 4.80 6.88
C MET A 43 13.37 4.37 6.49
N ALA A 44 13.95 3.39 7.18
CA ALA A 44 15.31 2.93 6.90
C ALA A 44 15.43 2.44 5.46
N ASN A 45 14.47 1.65 5.00
CA ASN A 45 14.45 1.08 3.66
C ASN A 45 14.04 2.10 2.58
N GLY A 46 13.23 3.10 2.90
CA GLY A 46 12.83 4.17 1.98
C GLY A 46 13.91 5.23 1.73
N LEU A 47 15.02 5.23 2.47
CA LEU A 47 16.15 6.14 2.27
C LEU A 47 17.13 5.66 1.19
N SER A 48 17.03 4.42 0.74
CA SER A 48 17.89 3.83 -0.30
C SER A 48 17.07 3.37 -1.50
N ALA A 49 17.58 3.62 -2.70
CA ALA A 49 16.96 3.14 -3.94
C ALA A 49 16.88 1.61 -4.02
N ASP A 50 17.87 0.91 -3.44
CA ASP A 50 17.96 -0.56 -3.47
C ASP A 50 16.82 -1.25 -2.71
N THR A 51 16.22 -0.59 -1.72
CA THR A 51 15.17 -1.14 -0.87
C THR A 51 13.87 -0.34 -0.90
N ALA A 52 13.87 0.78 -1.61
CA ALA A 52 12.65 1.57 -1.82
C ALA A 52 11.56 0.72 -2.51
N SER A 53 10.30 0.99 -2.19
CA SER A 53 9.14 0.27 -2.75
C SER A 53 9.11 -1.25 -2.53
N GLY A 54 9.83 -1.76 -1.52
CA GLY A 54 9.84 -3.18 -1.17
C GLY A 54 10.94 -4.00 -1.86
N GLY A 55 11.92 -3.35 -2.52
CA GLY A 55 13.10 -4.01 -3.10
C GLY A 55 14.09 -4.53 -2.05
N GLY A 56 15.15 -5.17 -2.53
CA GLY A 56 16.27 -5.69 -1.73
C GLY A 56 15.94 -6.96 -0.95
N ASP A 57 16.99 -7.69 -0.59
CA ASP A 57 16.90 -8.87 0.24
C ASP A 57 16.86 -8.54 1.75
N ALA A 58 16.69 -9.57 2.58
CA ALA A 58 16.60 -9.41 4.04
C ALA A 58 17.87 -8.83 4.66
N ASP A 59 19.05 -9.16 4.11
CA ASP A 59 20.34 -8.68 4.64
C ASP A 59 20.57 -7.21 4.31
N THR A 60 20.24 -6.79 3.09
CA THR A 60 20.28 -5.39 2.66
C THR A 60 19.34 -4.53 3.50
N ARG A 61 18.09 -4.97 3.70
CA ARG A 61 17.13 -4.27 4.57
C ARG A 61 17.61 -4.17 6.01
N LYS A 62 18.19 -5.25 6.54
CA LYS A 62 18.78 -5.27 7.89
C LYS A 62 19.95 -4.30 8.01
N GLN A 63 20.77 -4.18 6.97
CA GLN A 63 21.88 -3.24 6.95
C GLN A 63 21.38 -1.78 7.03
N HIS A 64 20.36 -1.41 6.26
CA HIS A 64 19.78 -0.05 6.31
C HIS A 64 19.18 0.27 7.68
N VAL A 65 18.49 -0.68 8.30
CA VAL A 65 17.99 -0.51 9.68
C VAL A 65 19.15 -0.30 10.65
N ARG A 66 20.25 -1.06 10.53
CA ARG A 66 21.46 -0.89 11.35
C ARG A 66 22.08 0.50 11.17
N GLU A 67 22.14 1.00 9.93
CA GLU A 67 22.67 2.34 9.66
C GLU A 67 21.80 3.42 10.28
N LEU A 68 20.48 3.29 10.20
CA LEU A 68 19.56 4.24 10.82
C LEU A 68 19.65 4.23 12.35
N LEU A 69 19.85 3.06 12.98
CA LEU A 69 20.02 2.92 14.44
C LEU A 69 21.21 3.71 14.99
N ASN A 70 22.25 3.94 14.18
CA ASN A 70 23.38 4.80 14.58
C ASN A 70 22.96 6.27 14.78
N PHE A 71 21.88 6.72 14.16
CA PHE A 71 21.37 8.09 14.26
C PHE A 71 20.14 8.21 15.16
N PHE A 72 19.33 7.17 15.20
CA PHE A 72 18.07 7.11 15.95
C PHE A 72 17.98 5.77 16.69
N PRO A 73 18.70 5.60 17.81
CA PRO A 73 18.62 4.36 18.58
C PRO A 73 17.20 4.10 19.07
N VAL A 74 16.80 2.84 19.00
CA VAL A 74 15.52 2.35 19.54
C VAL A 74 15.83 1.67 20.88
N ILE A 75 15.12 2.06 21.92
CA ILE A 75 15.26 1.53 23.27
C ILE A 75 14.01 0.70 23.58
N GLY A 76 14.18 -0.52 24.01
CA GLY A 76 13.15 -1.42 24.48
C GLY A 76 13.43 -1.94 25.88
N GLU A 77 12.42 -2.55 26.49
CA GLU A 77 12.52 -3.25 27.77
C GLU A 77 12.82 -4.73 27.51
N ASP A 78 13.77 -5.31 28.21
CA ASP A 78 14.10 -6.74 28.15
C ASP A 78 13.19 -7.58 29.08
N GLU A 79 13.44 -8.89 29.15
CA GLU A 79 12.64 -9.83 29.97
C GLU A 79 12.77 -9.55 31.48
N ASP A 80 13.82 -8.88 31.92
CA ASP A 80 14.08 -8.52 33.32
C ASP A 80 13.56 -7.13 33.69
N GLY A 81 13.00 -6.39 32.73
CA GLY A 81 12.48 -5.03 32.92
C GLY A 81 13.54 -3.94 32.80
N GLU A 82 14.73 -4.25 32.31
CA GLU A 82 15.80 -3.29 32.09
C GLU A 82 15.71 -2.70 30.68
N MET A 83 16.01 -1.39 30.57
CA MET A 83 15.99 -0.67 29.29
C MET A 83 17.29 -0.92 28.52
N MET A 84 17.18 -1.47 27.31
CA MET A 84 18.31 -1.76 26.42
C MET A 84 18.11 -1.18 25.02
N GLU A 85 19.22 -0.90 24.33
CA GLU A 85 19.17 -0.54 22.91
C GLU A 85 18.92 -1.80 22.09
N LEU A 86 17.91 -1.73 21.19
CA LEU A 86 17.56 -2.82 20.29
C LEU A 86 18.49 -2.84 19.08
N ASP A 87 18.91 -4.01 18.67
CA ASP A 87 19.63 -4.20 17.42
C ASP A 87 18.71 -4.27 16.20
N ALA A 88 19.28 -4.26 14.99
CA ALA A 88 18.51 -4.26 13.75
C ALA A 88 17.63 -5.52 13.58
N GLU A 89 18.05 -6.67 14.12
CA GLU A 89 17.27 -7.90 14.05
C GLU A 89 16.04 -7.83 14.94
N GLN A 90 16.21 -7.35 16.17
CA GLN A 90 15.13 -7.15 17.13
C GLN A 90 14.12 -6.10 16.63
N VAL A 91 14.60 -4.98 16.05
CA VAL A 91 13.75 -3.94 15.47
C VAL A 91 12.90 -4.46 14.30
N MET A 92 13.47 -5.30 13.44
CA MET A 92 12.77 -5.85 12.27
C MET A 92 11.84 -7.03 12.61
N LEU A 93 12.07 -7.75 13.69
CA LEU A 93 11.34 -8.96 14.03
C LEU A 93 9.82 -8.73 14.15
N ILE A 94 9.43 -7.65 14.84
CA ILE A 94 8.01 -7.34 15.09
C ILE A 94 7.28 -6.93 13.80
N PRO A 95 7.77 -5.96 13.00
CA PRO A 95 7.16 -5.61 11.72
C PRO A 95 7.02 -6.79 10.77
N ARG A 96 8.07 -7.60 10.61
CA ARG A 96 8.05 -8.78 9.75
C ARG A 96 6.98 -9.80 10.19
N LYS A 97 6.90 -10.07 11.50
CA LYS A 97 5.88 -10.97 12.05
C LYS A 97 4.46 -10.44 11.82
N ILE A 98 4.23 -9.13 12.00
CA ILE A 98 2.92 -8.52 11.78
C ILE A 98 2.52 -8.61 10.31
N ARG A 99 3.41 -8.25 9.38
CA ARG A 99 3.15 -8.34 7.93
C ARG A 99 2.85 -9.77 7.51
N SER A 100 3.68 -10.74 7.92
CA SER A 100 3.46 -12.13 7.56
C SER A 100 2.15 -12.69 8.13
N GLN A 101 1.78 -12.36 9.36
CA GLN A 101 0.50 -12.75 9.94
C GLN A 101 -0.69 -12.11 9.23
N GLU A 102 -0.59 -10.84 8.80
CA GLU A 102 -1.64 -10.18 8.04
C GLU A 102 -1.80 -10.81 6.66
N VAL A 103 -0.69 -11.10 5.97
CA VAL A 103 -0.71 -11.80 4.69
C VAL A 103 -1.43 -13.15 4.82
N VAL A 104 -1.09 -13.95 5.84
CA VAL A 104 -1.76 -15.23 6.07
C VAL A 104 -3.24 -15.05 6.40
N ARG A 105 -3.60 -14.11 7.28
CA ARG A 105 -5.00 -13.83 7.63
C ARG A 105 -5.84 -13.38 6.45
N SER A 106 -5.27 -12.60 5.55
CA SER A 106 -5.94 -12.15 4.33
C SER A 106 -6.02 -13.24 3.24
N GLY A 107 -5.47 -14.43 3.47
CA GLY A 107 -5.34 -15.46 2.44
C GLY A 107 -4.41 -15.03 1.31
N PHE A 108 -3.29 -14.40 1.64
CA PHE A 108 -2.28 -13.85 0.73
C PHE A 108 -2.78 -12.71 -0.18
N MET A 109 -3.87 -12.04 0.18
CA MET A 109 -4.39 -10.88 -0.58
C MET A 109 -3.94 -9.52 -0.01
N SER A 110 -2.99 -9.49 0.93
CA SER A 110 -2.45 -8.25 1.49
C SER A 110 -1.52 -7.53 0.51
N ASN A 111 -1.59 -6.20 0.52
CA ASN A 111 -0.68 -5.35 -0.26
C ASN A 111 0.80 -5.48 0.16
N PHE A 112 1.07 -6.01 1.33
CA PHE A 112 2.45 -6.26 1.79
C PHE A 112 3.21 -7.29 0.93
N LEU A 113 2.49 -8.11 0.16
CA LEU A 113 3.12 -9.06 -0.77
C LEU A 113 3.67 -8.41 -2.04
N PHE A 114 3.29 -7.17 -2.34
CA PHE A 114 3.61 -6.56 -3.63
C PHE A 114 4.67 -5.49 -3.47
N ALA A 115 5.66 -5.55 -4.35
CA ALA A 115 6.75 -4.58 -4.48
C ALA A 115 6.72 -3.94 -5.87
N ASN A 116 7.43 -2.84 -6.03
CA ASN A 116 7.73 -2.22 -7.33
C ASN A 116 6.52 -2.01 -8.26
N ILE A 117 5.32 -1.78 -7.71
CA ILE A 117 4.10 -1.58 -8.54
C ILE A 117 4.29 -0.48 -9.59
N SER A 118 5.10 0.54 -9.28
CA SER A 118 5.39 1.62 -10.23
C SER A 118 6.22 1.17 -11.44
N SER A 119 6.86 -0.01 -11.40
CA SER A 119 7.56 -0.55 -12.57
C SER A 119 6.63 -0.87 -13.75
N ILE A 120 5.31 -0.96 -13.50
CA ILE A 120 4.29 -1.12 -14.54
C ILE A 120 4.37 -0.02 -15.61
N TYR A 121 4.77 1.21 -15.24
CA TYR A 121 4.87 2.34 -16.16
C TYR A 121 6.05 2.25 -17.16
N GLY A 122 6.97 1.30 -16.95
CA GLY A 122 8.01 0.93 -17.90
C GLY A 122 7.75 -0.39 -18.62
N CYS A 123 6.61 -1.05 -18.34
CA CYS A 123 6.28 -2.34 -18.94
C CYS A 123 5.59 -2.19 -20.28
N SER A 124 5.81 -3.20 -21.13
CA SER A 124 5.11 -3.35 -22.40
C SER A 124 3.65 -3.80 -22.24
N ALA A 125 2.87 -3.67 -23.30
CA ALA A 125 1.49 -4.15 -23.35
C ALA A 125 1.39 -5.67 -23.07
N GLY A 126 2.40 -6.46 -23.43
CA GLY A 126 2.46 -7.90 -23.14
C GLY A 126 2.41 -8.20 -21.64
N ILE A 127 3.13 -7.44 -20.81
CA ILE A 127 3.09 -7.59 -19.34
C ILE A 127 1.74 -7.16 -18.77
N ILE A 128 1.16 -6.08 -19.28
CA ILE A 128 -0.18 -5.64 -18.87
C ILE A 128 -1.22 -6.73 -19.19
N ASN A 129 -1.12 -7.37 -20.36
CA ASN A 129 -1.99 -8.47 -20.75
C ASN A 129 -1.83 -9.69 -19.81
N ILE A 130 -0.59 -10.03 -19.40
CA ILE A 130 -0.37 -11.10 -18.41
C ILE A 130 -1.05 -10.76 -17.07
N ILE A 131 -0.88 -9.54 -16.56
CA ILE A 131 -1.53 -9.11 -15.32
C ILE A 131 -3.06 -9.17 -15.44
N ASN A 132 -3.62 -8.77 -16.57
CA ASN A 132 -5.05 -8.79 -16.84
C ASN A 132 -5.64 -10.21 -16.99
N GLN A 133 -4.82 -11.27 -17.13
CA GLN A 133 -5.31 -12.65 -17.09
C GLN A 133 -5.70 -13.10 -15.68
N PHE A 134 -5.18 -12.46 -14.65
CA PHE A 134 -5.59 -12.76 -13.27
C PHE A 134 -7.01 -12.22 -13.00
N ASP A 135 -7.85 -13.03 -12.39
CA ASP A 135 -9.19 -12.60 -11.97
C ASP A 135 -9.07 -11.55 -10.85
N ALA A 136 -9.37 -10.30 -11.13
CA ALA A 136 -9.38 -9.23 -10.13
C ALA A 136 -10.31 -9.58 -8.95
N VAL A 137 -9.88 -9.27 -7.72
CA VAL A 137 -10.62 -9.61 -6.50
C VAL A 137 -11.84 -8.72 -6.32
N SER A 138 -11.70 -7.44 -6.63
CA SER A 138 -12.74 -6.41 -6.42
C SER A 138 -13.56 -6.09 -7.67
N ALA A 139 -13.46 -6.91 -8.73
CA ALA A 139 -14.26 -6.71 -9.94
C ALA A 139 -15.77 -6.65 -9.59
N PRO A 140 -16.55 -5.75 -10.17
CA PRO A 140 -16.29 -4.90 -11.33
C PRO A 140 -15.79 -3.47 -11.00
N LYS A 141 -15.38 -3.17 -9.76
CA LYS A 141 -15.07 -1.78 -9.35
C LYS A 141 -13.80 -1.23 -9.99
N ASN A 142 -12.76 -2.07 -10.17
CA ASN A 142 -11.46 -1.60 -10.61
C ASN A 142 -11.20 -1.83 -12.11
N GLY A 143 -11.92 -2.73 -12.77
CA GLY A 143 -11.74 -3.01 -14.20
C GLY A 143 -10.36 -3.59 -14.54
N MET A 144 -10.09 -3.75 -15.83
CA MET A 144 -8.78 -4.16 -16.34
C MET A 144 -7.77 -3.02 -16.23
N VAL A 145 -6.49 -3.35 -16.11
CA VAL A 145 -5.40 -2.38 -16.24
C VAL A 145 -5.38 -1.87 -17.68
N ASP A 146 -5.57 -0.56 -17.83
CA ASP A 146 -5.66 0.09 -19.14
C ASP A 146 -4.26 0.44 -19.67
N ALA A 147 -3.90 -0.14 -20.81
CA ALA A 147 -2.60 0.06 -21.44
C ALA A 147 -2.36 1.52 -21.85
N GLU A 148 -3.40 2.24 -22.32
CA GLU A 148 -3.29 3.66 -22.68
C GLU A 148 -2.98 4.51 -21.45
N SER A 149 -3.61 4.21 -20.33
CA SER A 149 -3.34 4.87 -19.04
C SER A 149 -1.92 4.61 -18.54
N VAL A 150 -1.41 3.40 -18.71
CA VAL A 150 -0.02 3.07 -18.36
C VAL A 150 0.96 3.81 -19.27
N GLU A 151 0.72 3.84 -20.58
CA GLU A 151 1.57 4.55 -21.55
C GLU A 151 1.61 6.07 -21.27
N GLU A 152 0.45 6.70 -21.03
CA GLU A 152 0.36 8.13 -20.66
C GLU A 152 1.17 8.44 -19.39
N LEU A 153 1.10 7.56 -18.39
CA LEU A 153 1.82 7.72 -17.13
C LEU A 153 3.31 7.41 -17.23
N SER A 154 3.74 6.57 -18.17
CA SER A 154 5.16 6.19 -18.37
C SER A 154 6.06 7.39 -18.66
N GLY A 155 5.53 8.45 -19.29
CA GLY A 155 6.28 9.70 -19.57
C GLY A 155 6.39 10.67 -18.39
N VAL A 156 5.68 10.44 -17.29
CA VAL A 156 5.55 11.39 -16.16
C VAL A 156 5.84 10.75 -14.79
N VAL A 157 6.04 9.45 -14.73
CA VAL A 157 6.44 8.70 -13.52
C VAL A 157 7.92 8.39 -13.63
N ASP A 158 8.72 8.77 -12.62
CA ASP A 158 10.14 8.45 -12.55
C ASP A 158 10.38 7.04 -11.96
N GLU A 159 11.64 6.57 -11.99
CA GLU A 159 12.06 5.25 -11.46
C GLU A 159 11.70 5.07 -9.98
N ASP A 160 11.70 6.16 -9.19
CA ASP A 160 11.29 6.16 -7.78
C ASP A 160 9.76 6.16 -7.60
N GLY A 161 9.02 6.19 -8.70
CA GLY A 161 7.57 6.27 -8.70
C GLY A 161 7.02 7.66 -8.36
N ASN A 162 7.81 8.75 -8.41
CA ASN A 162 7.29 10.10 -8.26
C ASN A 162 6.73 10.59 -9.59
N THR A 163 5.72 11.42 -9.50
CA THR A 163 5.05 12.00 -10.67
C THR A 163 5.50 13.43 -10.90
N ARG A 164 5.74 13.81 -12.16
CA ARG A 164 6.02 15.18 -12.55
C ARG A 164 5.35 15.49 -13.88
N PRO A 165 4.40 16.44 -13.92
CA PRO A 165 3.84 16.90 -15.18
C PRO A 165 4.94 17.46 -16.08
N ASN A 166 4.89 17.16 -17.37
CA ASN A 166 5.77 17.84 -18.30
C ASN A 166 5.23 19.24 -18.66
N GLN A 167 6.11 20.10 -19.15
CA GLN A 167 5.77 21.49 -19.43
C GLN A 167 4.68 21.67 -20.53
N ALA A 168 4.56 20.72 -21.44
CA ALA A 168 3.53 20.76 -22.48
C ALA A 168 2.14 20.53 -21.88
N MET A 169 2.00 19.53 -21.00
CA MET A 169 0.75 19.23 -20.28
C MET A 169 0.31 20.43 -19.41
N VAL A 170 1.25 21.03 -18.67
CA VAL A 170 0.95 22.21 -17.85
C VAL A 170 0.46 23.39 -18.71
N LYS A 171 1.08 23.64 -19.85
CA LYS A 171 0.65 24.70 -20.77
C LYS A 171 -0.73 24.42 -21.39
N GLU A 172 -1.02 23.20 -21.72
CA GLU A 172 -2.33 22.80 -22.22
C GLU A 172 -3.43 23.05 -21.19
N VAL A 173 -3.21 22.61 -19.93
CA VAL A 173 -4.12 22.87 -18.82
C VAL A 173 -4.23 24.37 -18.54
N GLN A 174 -3.12 25.12 -18.55
CA GLN A 174 -3.11 26.56 -18.38
C GLN A 174 -3.95 27.27 -19.46
N ALA A 175 -3.79 26.87 -20.72
CA ALA A 175 -4.57 27.41 -21.83
C ALA A 175 -6.05 27.07 -21.73
N ALA A 176 -6.39 25.83 -21.32
CA ALA A 176 -7.76 25.39 -21.13
C ALA A 176 -8.48 26.12 -19.99
N LEU A 177 -7.78 26.38 -18.88
CA LEU A 177 -8.35 27.02 -17.69
C LEU A 177 -8.47 28.54 -17.84
N PHE A 178 -7.45 29.17 -18.38
CA PHE A 178 -7.33 30.63 -18.30
C PHE A 178 -7.50 31.35 -19.65
N GLY A 179 -7.10 30.72 -20.75
CA GLY A 179 -7.15 31.34 -22.07
C GLY A 179 -6.41 32.69 -22.15
N PRO A 180 -6.37 33.32 -23.31
CA PRO A 180 -5.68 34.62 -23.47
C PRO A 180 -6.42 35.80 -22.83
N LYS A 181 -7.69 35.71 -22.52
CA LYS A 181 -8.49 36.81 -21.95
C LYS A 181 -8.10 37.20 -20.53
N ILE A 182 -7.61 36.25 -19.73
CA ILE A 182 -7.25 36.53 -18.32
C ILE A 182 -6.19 37.62 -18.21
N TYR A 183 -5.25 37.67 -19.16
CA TYR A 183 -4.15 38.63 -19.13
C TYR A 183 -4.61 40.06 -19.44
N GLY A 184 -5.73 40.26 -20.16
CA GLY A 184 -6.28 41.59 -20.39
C GLY A 184 -7.06 42.15 -19.21
N ASP A 185 -7.89 41.33 -18.61
CA ASP A 185 -8.83 41.76 -17.57
C ASP A 185 -8.18 41.72 -16.16
N LYS A 186 -7.35 40.73 -15.87
CA LYS A 186 -6.81 40.52 -14.52
C LYS A 186 -5.46 41.19 -14.27
N GLU A 187 -4.71 41.57 -15.30
CA GLU A 187 -3.44 42.29 -15.15
C GLU A 187 -3.67 43.70 -14.57
N ALA A 188 -4.68 44.42 -15.07
CA ALA A 188 -5.05 45.73 -14.55
C ALA A 188 -5.59 45.62 -13.11
N GLU A 189 -6.50 44.66 -12.83
CA GLU A 189 -7.02 44.43 -11.49
C GLU A 189 -5.89 44.11 -10.49
N LEU A 190 -4.89 43.30 -10.88
CA LEU A 190 -3.75 42.97 -10.03
C LEU A 190 -2.83 44.19 -9.81
N GLY A 191 -2.62 45.02 -10.81
CA GLY A 191 -1.89 46.31 -10.68
C GLY A 191 -2.56 47.23 -9.66
N ASP A 192 -3.87 47.41 -9.77
CA ASP A 192 -4.65 48.22 -8.83
C ASP A 192 -4.65 47.63 -7.41
N LEU A 193 -4.74 46.33 -7.31
CA LEU A 193 -4.63 45.60 -6.01
C LEU A 193 -3.28 45.83 -5.35
N ILE A 194 -2.18 45.81 -6.11
CA ILE A 194 -0.83 46.02 -5.61
C ILE A 194 -0.72 47.48 -5.09
N ALA A 195 -1.15 48.46 -5.88
CA ALA A 195 -1.11 49.88 -5.52
C ALA A 195 -1.91 50.14 -4.23
N HIS A 196 -3.16 49.66 -4.15
CA HIS A 196 -4.00 49.79 -2.96
C HIS A 196 -3.43 49.06 -1.74
N SER A 197 -2.81 47.93 -1.95
CA SER A 197 -2.19 47.16 -0.85
C SER A 197 -0.97 47.90 -0.28
N ILE A 198 -0.16 48.53 -1.12
CA ILE A 198 0.99 49.31 -0.67
C ILE A 198 0.51 50.52 0.16
N GLU A 199 -0.48 51.25 -0.31
CA GLU A 199 -1.08 52.39 0.42
C GLU A 199 -1.62 51.93 1.80
N LYS A 200 -2.33 50.82 1.83
CA LYS A 200 -2.96 50.27 3.06
C LYS A 200 -1.94 49.76 4.07
N TYR A 201 -0.84 49.20 3.64
CA TYR A 201 0.13 48.52 4.53
C TYR A 201 1.37 49.38 4.82
N SER A 202 1.62 50.48 4.06
CA SER A 202 2.75 51.40 4.29
C SER A 202 2.71 52.04 5.67
N GLU A 203 1.51 52.28 6.24
CA GLU A 203 1.32 52.95 7.52
C GLU A 203 1.07 51.98 8.70
N LYS A 204 1.02 50.66 8.45
CA LYS A 204 0.72 49.71 9.50
C LYS A 204 1.95 49.35 10.34
N LYS A 205 1.78 49.43 11.67
CA LYS A 205 2.76 48.91 12.61
C LYS A 205 2.74 47.37 12.58
N GLU A 206 3.85 46.77 13.02
CA GLU A 206 3.97 45.33 13.16
C GLU A 206 2.74 44.74 13.89
N LYS A 207 2.09 43.77 13.28
CA LYS A 207 0.91 43.09 13.83
C LYS A 207 1.17 41.61 13.87
N GLN A 208 0.99 40.99 15.05
CA GLN A 208 1.21 39.56 15.26
C GLN A 208 2.63 39.06 14.92
N GLY A 209 3.68 39.91 15.10
CA GLY A 209 5.07 39.56 14.80
C GLY A 209 5.42 39.55 13.32
N LYS A 210 4.55 40.08 12.43
CA LYS A 210 4.79 40.24 10.99
C LYS A 210 5.10 41.68 10.64
N SER A 211 6.11 41.90 9.82
CA SER A 211 6.42 43.22 9.28
C SER A 211 5.32 43.72 8.31
N ALA A 212 5.31 45.02 7.97
CA ALA A 212 4.36 45.57 7.00
C ALA A 212 4.55 44.91 5.62
N GLU A 213 5.78 44.63 5.25
CA GLU A 213 6.16 43.98 3.98
C GLU A 213 5.63 42.53 3.92
N GLU A 214 5.76 41.74 5.01
CA GLU A 214 5.19 40.40 5.08
C GLU A 214 3.66 40.41 4.99
N GLN A 215 3.01 41.41 5.59
CA GLN A 215 1.57 41.61 5.48
C GLN A 215 1.13 41.94 4.07
N LEU A 216 1.93 42.76 3.33
CA LEU A 216 1.69 43.08 1.94
C LEU A 216 1.78 41.83 1.05
N ILE A 217 2.84 41.05 1.19
CA ILE A 217 3.06 39.79 0.44
C ILE A 217 1.93 38.80 0.73
N ASP A 218 1.54 38.63 2.00
CA ASP A 218 0.43 37.77 2.40
C ASP A 218 -0.88 38.22 1.76
N HIS A 219 -1.15 39.51 1.72
CA HIS A 219 -2.38 40.04 1.15
C HIS A 219 -2.43 39.85 -0.37
N VAL A 220 -1.38 40.26 -1.09
CA VAL A 220 -1.31 40.11 -2.55
C VAL A 220 -1.39 38.65 -2.96
N SER A 221 -0.66 37.74 -2.29
CA SER A 221 -0.69 36.31 -2.60
C SER A 221 -2.07 35.69 -2.35
N SER A 222 -2.74 36.08 -1.27
CA SER A 222 -4.09 35.58 -0.94
C SER A 222 -5.12 36.04 -1.97
N GLN A 223 -5.09 37.31 -2.35
CA GLN A 223 -6.01 37.88 -3.35
C GLN A 223 -5.76 37.30 -4.74
N LEU A 224 -4.50 37.19 -5.16
CA LEU A 224 -4.14 36.58 -6.43
C LEU A 224 -4.64 35.13 -6.49
N THR A 225 -4.37 34.34 -5.45
CA THR A 225 -4.84 32.94 -5.37
C THR A 225 -6.37 32.88 -5.48
N SER A 226 -7.09 33.70 -4.71
CA SER A 226 -8.55 33.74 -4.72
C SER A 226 -9.11 34.12 -6.08
N SER A 227 -8.51 35.12 -6.74
CA SER A 227 -8.93 35.57 -8.07
C SER A 227 -8.71 34.52 -9.14
N LEU A 228 -7.55 33.82 -9.12
CA LEU A 228 -7.25 32.73 -10.05
C LEU A 228 -8.17 31.50 -9.84
N LEU A 229 -8.43 31.15 -8.59
CA LEU A 229 -9.36 30.04 -8.26
C LEU A 229 -10.79 30.35 -8.68
N SER A 230 -11.26 31.59 -8.45
CA SER A 230 -12.60 32.03 -8.88
C SER A 230 -12.72 31.98 -10.40
N TYR A 231 -11.73 32.53 -11.11
CA TYR A 231 -11.70 32.51 -12.57
C TYR A 231 -11.70 31.07 -13.14
N ALA A 232 -10.88 30.19 -12.59
CA ALA A 232 -10.82 28.79 -12.99
C ALA A 232 -12.17 28.06 -12.75
N ASN A 233 -12.84 28.31 -11.63
CA ASN A 233 -14.14 27.73 -11.32
C ASN A 233 -15.27 28.24 -12.23
N GLU A 234 -15.21 29.49 -12.67
CA GLU A 234 -16.24 30.11 -13.52
C GLU A 234 -16.14 29.64 -14.98
N HIS A 235 -14.96 29.26 -15.45
CA HIS A 235 -14.68 29.02 -16.86
C HIS A 235 -14.37 27.56 -17.22
N SER A 236 -14.42 26.62 -16.26
CA SER A 236 -14.06 25.23 -16.51
C SER A 236 -14.91 24.23 -15.74
N GLU A 237 -15.54 23.31 -16.47
CA GLU A 237 -16.23 22.14 -15.90
C GLU A 237 -15.24 21.09 -15.34
N ILE A 238 -13.95 21.18 -15.72
CA ILE A 238 -12.89 20.21 -15.40
C ILE A 238 -12.44 20.32 -13.92
N THR A 239 -12.75 21.41 -13.24
CA THR A 239 -12.08 21.78 -11.99
C THR A 239 -12.77 21.32 -10.72
N ALA A 240 -14.05 20.97 -10.74
CA ALA A 240 -14.84 20.71 -9.52
C ALA A 240 -14.23 19.59 -8.66
N ASP A 241 -13.73 18.52 -9.28
CA ASP A 241 -13.15 17.37 -8.58
C ASP A 241 -11.65 17.52 -8.28
N LEU A 242 -10.95 18.41 -9.00
CA LEU A 242 -9.49 18.57 -8.89
C LEU A 242 -9.10 19.74 -7.98
N LEU A 243 -9.94 20.75 -7.81
CA LEU A 243 -9.71 21.89 -6.92
C LEU A 243 -10.16 21.63 -5.48
N THR A 244 -9.71 20.52 -4.90
CA THR A 244 -9.95 20.23 -3.48
C THR A 244 -9.30 21.29 -2.58
N LYS A 245 -9.80 21.45 -1.33
CA LYS A 245 -9.20 22.36 -0.35
C LYS A 245 -7.69 22.12 -0.15
N ARG A 246 -7.24 20.87 -0.24
CA ARG A 246 -5.83 20.51 -0.14
C ARG A 246 -5.02 21.09 -1.29
N ASN A 247 -5.53 20.97 -2.51
CA ASN A 247 -4.87 21.46 -3.73
C ASN A 247 -4.86 22.98 -3.78
N GLN A 248 -5.95 23.63 -3.39
CA GLN A 248 -6.02 25.09 -3.23
C GLN A 248 -4.97 25.60 -2.24
N ASN A 249 -4.80 24.93 -1.10
CA ASN A 249 -3.78 25.28 -0.12
C ASN A 249 -2.36 25.05 -0.66
N ALA A 250 -2.12 23.97 -1.40
CA ALA A 250 -0.82 23.70 -2.01
C ALA A 250 -0.46 24.78 -3.06
N ALA A 251 -1.39 25.14 -3.93
CA ALA A 251 -1.22 26.23 -4.90
C ALA A 251 -0.99 27.59 -4.19
N SER A 252 -1.76 27.89 -3.15
CA SER A 252 -1.61 29.11 -2.35
C SER A 252 -0.22 29.27 -1.75
N VAL A 253 0.34 28.19 -1.19
CA VAL A 253 1.71 28.19 -0.64
C VAL A 253 2.76 28.46 -1.73
N ARG A 254 2.61 27.84 -2.89
CA ARG A 254 3.52 28.02 -4.03
C ARG A 254 3.40 29.43 -4.62
N ILE A 255 2.18 29.95 -4.79
CA ILE A 255 1.93 31.34 -5.26
C ILE A 255 2.53 32.34 -4.26
N LYS A 256 2.34 32.12 -2.95
CA LYS A 256 2.96 33.00 -1.93
C LYS A 256 4.48 32.99 -2.02
N LYS A 257 5.10 31.84 -2.26
CA LYS A 257 6.55 31.75 -2.47
C LYS A 257 6.97 32.56 -3.68
N GLU A 258 6.28 32.45 -4.81
CA GLU A 258 6.53 33.20 -6.03
C GLU A 258 6.38 34.73 -5.82
N VAL A 259 5.30 35.16 -5.14
CA VAL A 259 5.11 36.59 -4.78
C VAL A 259 6.29 37.10 -3.95
N ASN A 260 6.73 36.31 -2.97
CA ASN A 260 7.88 36.68 -2.13
C ASN A 260 9.19 36.74 -2.93
N GLU A 261 9.41 35.85 -3.87
CA GLU A 261 10.60 35.84 -4.74
C GLU A 261 10.62 37.10 -5.65
N GLN A 262 9.47 37.51 -6.18
CA GLN A 262 9.39 38.66 -7.06
C GLN A 262 9.35 40.01 -6.32
N PHE A 263 8.73 40.08 -5.15
CA PHE A 263 8.45 41.31 -4.41
C PHE A 263 9.35 41.50 -3.19
N GLY A 264 9.81 40.44 -2.55
CA GLY A 264 10.47 40.48 -1.24
C GLY A 264 11.69 41.40 -1.20
N ALA A 265 12.56 41.31 -2.19
CA ALA A 265 13.76 42.17 -2.24
C ALA A 265 13.40 43.64 -2.36
N HIS A 266 12.40 44.01 -3.17
CA HIS A 266 11.97 45.41 -3.36
C HIS A 266 11.28 45.94 -2.10
N CYS A 267 10.41 45.16 -1.48
CA CYS A 267 9.75 45.50 -0.22
C CYS A 267 10.78 45.68 0.90
N TYR A 268 11.77 44.79 1.00
CA TYR A 268 12.84 44.90 2.00
C TYR A 268 13.69 46.14 1.82
N GLN A 269 14.07 46.46 0.58
CA GLN A 269 14.83 47.67 0.28
C GLN A 269 14.04 48.93 0.64
N ALA A 270 12.77 49.04 0.25
CA ALA A 270 11.89 50.14 0.61
C ALA A 270 11.74 50.31 2.13
N SER A 271 11.67 49.20 2.88
CA SER A 271 11.63 49.22 4.34
C SER A 271 12.90 49.81 4.95
N ILE A 272 14.08 49.45 4.43
CA ILE A 272 15.36 50.00 4.90
C ILE A 272 15.39 51.52 4.64
N GLU A 273 15.04 51.95 3.46
CA GLU A 273 15.04 53.38 3.09
C GLU A 273 14.08 54.20 3.99
N LYS A 274 12.88 53.67 4.27
CA LYS A 274 11.93 54.30 5.20
C LYS A 274 12.47 54.38 6.61
N LYS A 275 13.09 53.29 7.13
CA LYS A 275 13.71 53.28 8.46
C LYS A 275 14.86 54.29 8.58
N GLN A 276 15.66 54.46 7.52
CA GLN A 276 16.69 55.50 7.47
C GLN A 276 16.13 56.92 7.54
N ILE A 277 15.00 57.16 6.84
CA ILE A 277 14.30 58.46 6.91
C ILE A 277 13.79 58.71 8.33
N ASP A 278 13.20 57.71 8.98
CA ASP A 278 12.70 57.84 10.34
C ASP A 278 13.82 58.13 11.34
N LEU A 279 14.95 57.41 11.25
CA LEU A 279 16.12 57.62 12.09
C LEU A 279 16.71 59.04 11.87
N GLN A 280 16.82 59.47 10.61
CA GLN A 280 17.28 60.81 10.29
C GLN A 280 16.31 61.88 10.84
N CYS A 281 15.01 61.69 10.68
CA CYS A 281 13.99 62.59 11.21
C CYS A 281 14.05 62.69 12.74
N GLN A 282 14.22 61.57 13.43
CA GLN A 282 14.40 61.53 14.88
C GLN A 282 15.65 62.28 15.34
N HIS A 283 16.76 62.09 14.63
CA HIS A 283 18.00 62.81 14.90
C HIS A 283 17.82 64.33 14.68
N ASP A 284 17.23 64.74 13.56
CA ASP A 284 17.04 66.13 13.21
C ASP A 284 16.02 66.85 14.11
N CYS A 285 15.11 66.14 14.74
CA CYS A 285 14.14 66.63 15.72
C CYS A 285 14.74 66.95 17.09
N GLN A 286 15.94 66.45 17.41
CA GLN A 286 16.58 66.67 18.69
C GLN A 286 16.89 68.17 18.88
N GLY A 287 16.41 68.75 20.00
CA GLY A 287 16.63 70.18 20.34
C GLY A 287 15.80 71.18 19.53
N LYS A 288 14.83 70.73 18.71
CA LYS A 288 13.94 71.59 17.91
C LYS A 288 12.65 71.93 18.64
N THR A 289 12.02 73.05 18.27
CA THR A 289 10.69 73.45 18.77
C THR A 289 9.60 72.54 18.21
N THR A 290 8.44 72.44 18.87
CA THR A 290 7.31 71.63 18.44
C THR A 290 6.85 71.97 17.01
N GLN A 291 6.91 73.20 16.58
CA GLN A 291 6.55 73.61 15.22
C GLN A 291 7.57 73.09 14.19
N GLN A 292 8.86 73.18 14.47
CA GLN A 292 9.94 72.70 13.61
C GLN A 292 9.93 71.16 13.53
N GLN A 293 9.60 70.47 14.62
CA GLN A 293 9.43 69.01 14.62
C GLN A 293 8.29 68.58 13.71
N LYS A 294 7.14 69.29 13.72
CA LYS A 294 6.02 68.98 12.82
C LYS A 294 6.41 69.13 11.34
N GLU A 295 7.13 70.19 10.99
CA GLU A 295 7.61 70.40 9.61
C GLU A 295 8.60 69.33 9.17
N LEU A 296 9.48 68.85 10.06
CA LEU A 296 10.41 67.73 9.78
C LEU A 296 9.67 66.41 9.61
N HIS A 297 8.67 66.13 10.44
CA HIS A 297 7.84 64.94 10.28
C HIS A 297 7.05 64.94 8.97
N GLN A 298 6.46 66.12 8.57
CA GLN A 298 5.78 66.23 7.28
C GLN A 298 6.72 65.98 6.08
N LYS A 299 7.95 66.50 6.14
CA LYS A 299 8.97 66.23 5.11
C LYS A 299 9.41 64.75 5.10
N ALA A 300 9.48 64.10 6.25
CA ALA A 300 9.80 62.69 6.32
C ALA A 300 8.68 61.85 5.70
N GLU A 301 7.41 62.15 6.01
CA GLU A 301 6.24 61.50 5.42
C GLU A 301 6.17 61.67 3.89
N GLU A 302 6.46 62.90 3.39
CA GLU A 302 6.52 63.16 1.96
C GLU A 302 7.59 62.28 1.26
N LYS A 303 8.79 62.17 1.85
CA LYS A 303 9.85 61.29 1.35
C LYS A 303 9.45 59.82 1.35
N LYS A 304 8.78 59.34 2.39
CA LYS A 304 8.29 57.97 2.46
C LYS A 304 7.23 57.71 1.39
N ARG A 305 6.32 58.66 1.13
CA ARG A 305 5.32 58.57 0.08
C ARG A 305 5.96 58.39 -1.30
N VAL A 306 7.04 59.12 -1.60
CA VAL A 306 7.80 58.94 -2.85
C VAL A 306 8.38 57.54 -2.97
N ILE A 307 8.85 56.95 -1.86
CA ILE A 307 9.32 55.53 -1.85
C ILE A 307 8.17 54.60 -2.14
N ASP A 308 6.98 54.79 -1.54
CA ASP A 308 5.80 53.97 -1.78
C ASP A 308 5.30 54.07 -3.23
N GLU A 309 5.27 55.28 -3.81
CA GLU A 309 4.93 55.51 -5.23
C GLU A 309 5.89 54.71 -6.14
N LYS A 310 7.20 54.86 -5.93
CA LYS A 310 8.21 54.12 -6.69
C LYS A 310 8.12 52.61 -6.51
N LEU A 311 7.84 52.14 -5.29
CA LEU A 311 7.61 50.70 -5.01
C LEU A 311 6.38 50.23 -5.78
N SER A 312 5.27 51.00 -5.75
CA SER A 312 4.03 50.67 -6.47
C SER A 312 4.26 50.52 -7.97
N GLU A 313 4.97 51.47 -8.59
CA GLU A 313 5.33 51.38 -10.01
C GLU A 313 6.14 50.11 -10.30
N THR A 314 7.21 49.85 -9.51
CA THR A 314 8.09 48.70 -9.70
C THR A 314 7.35 47.37 -9.56
N LEU A 315 6.45 47.22 -8.58
CA LEU A 315 5.69 46.01 -8.37
C LEU A 315 4.57 45.84 -9.40
N SER A 316 3.94 46.94 -9.84
CA SER A 316 2.93 46.91 -10.89
C SER A 316 3.48 46.49 -12.25
N GLU A 317 4.73 46.90 -12.60
CA GLU A 317 5.42 46.37 -13.78
C GLU A 317 5.61 44.85 -13.77
N LYS A 318 5.67 44.26 -12.59
CA LYS A 318 5.79 42.79 -12.41
C LYS A 318 4.45 42.07 -12.39
N ALA A 319 3.32 42.77 -12.37
CA ALA A 319 1.99 42.17 -12.23
C ALA A 319 1.69 41.12 -13.32
N LYS A 320 2.07 41.43 -14.57
CA LYS A 320 1.89 40.49 -15.69
C LYS A 320 2.67 39.20 -15.50
N ASN A 321 3.95 39.29 -15.13
CA ASN A 321 4.78 38.11 -14.88
C ASN A 321 4.25 37.31 -13.68
N LEU A 322 3.80 37.99 -12.63
CA LEU A 322 3.21 37.35 -11.46
C LEU A 322 1.90 36.61 -11.79
N LEU A 323 1.06 37.22 -12.64
CA LEU A 323 -0.17 36.60 -13.13
C LEU A 323 0.13 35.37 -13.98
N GLU A 324 1.10 35.46 -14.91
CA GLU A 324 1.54 34.32 -15.74
C GLU A 324 2.06 33.18 -14.89
N LYS A 325 2.92 33.46 -13.92
CA LYS A 325 3.44 32.44 -12.99
C LYS A 325 2.36 31.88 -12.07
N GLY A 326 1.42 32.69 -11.60
CA GLY A 326 0.30 32.25 -10.80
C GLY A 326 -0.61 31.26 -11.54
N THR A 327 -0.92 31.55 -12.82
CA THR A 327 -1.70 30.64 -13.69
C THR A 327 -0.94 29.34 -13.99
N GLU A 328 0.37 29.40 -14.23
CA GLU A 328 1.25 28.25 -14.43
C GLU A 328 1.28 27.37 -13.17
N ILE A 329 1.48 27.95 -11.99
CA ILE A 329 1.49 27.22 -10.71
C ILE A 329 0.16 26.51 -10.45
N LEU A 330 -0.97 27.17 -10.73
CA LEU A 330 -2.27 26.56 -10.54
C LEU A 330 -2.51 25.42 -11.53
N ALA A 331 -2.18 25.61 -12.81
CA ALA A 331 -2.26 24.58 -13.84
C ALA A 331 -1.37 23.37 -13.51
N ASP A 332 -0.12 23.61 -13.10
CA ASP A 332 0.80 22.55 -12.66
C ASP A 332 0.27 21.79 -11.43
N THR A 333 -0.32 22.51 -10.46
CA THR A 333 -0.90 21.87 -9.28
C THR A 333 -2.10 20.99 -9.64
N ILE A 334 -2.95 21.43 -10.57
CA ILE A 334 -4.12 20.67 -11.05
C ILE A 334 -3.66 19.44 -11.83
N GLU A 335 -2.72 19.62 -12.75
CA GLU A 335 -2.22 18.52 -13.58
C GLU A 335 -1.48 17.47 -12.73
N GLN A 336 -0.67 17.91 -11.78
CA GLN A 336 -0.03 16.99 -10.80
C GLN A 336 -1.06 16.13 -10.09
N GLN A 337 -2.19 16.72 -9.66
CA GLN A 337 -3.24 15.97 -8.98
C GLN A 337 -4.01 15.02 -9.92
N ARG A 338 -4.19 15.41 -11.19
CA ARG A 338 -4.80 14.53 -12.21
C ARG A 338 -3.94 13.30 -12.42
N ILE A 339 -2.63 13.51 -12.58
CA ILE A 339 -1.65 12.43 -12.74
C ILE A 339 -1.60 11.54 -11.49
N ASP A 340 -1.50 12.13 -10.28
CA ASP A 340 -1.46 11.38 -9.02
C ASP A 340 -2.72 10.53 -8.82
N LYS A 341 -3.89 11.06 -9.14
CA LYS A 341 -5.16 10.33 -9.07
C LYS A 341 -5.17 9.15 -10.06
N LYS A 342 -4.85 9.41 -11.33
CA LYS A 342 -4.79 8.38 -12.38
C LYS A 342 -3.79 7.28 -12.03
N LYS A 343 -2.60 7.66 -11.55
CA LYS A 343 -1.60 6.72 -11.05
C LYS A 343 -2.12 5.89 -9.89
N GLY A 344 -2.81 6.51 -8.92
CA GLY A 344 -3.40 5.81 -7.79
C GLY A 344 -4.43 4.75 -8.23
N GLU A 345 -5.29 5.10 -9.19
CA GLU A 345 -6.28 4.19 -9.77
C GLU A 345 -5.62 3.03 -10.53
N THR A 346 -4.64 3.32 -11.39
CA THR A 346 -3.88 2.30 -12.13
C THR A 346 -3.12 1.35 -11.20
N ASN A 347 -2.42 1.89 -10.20
CA ASN A 347 -1.71 1.07 -9.21
C ASN A 347 -2.65 0.16 -8.43
N GLU A 348 -3.87 0.62 -8.11
CA GLU A 348 -4.84 -0.20 -7.41
C GLU A 348 -5.43 -1.29 -8.32
N GLN A 349 -5.64 -1.01 -9.61
CA GLN A 349 -6.01 -2.03 -10.60
C GLN A 349 -4.93 -3.12 -10.69
N VAL A 350 -3.65 -2.74 -10.83
CA VAL A 350 -2.53 -3.70 -10.85
C VAL A 350 -2.53 -4.56 -9.58
N ARG A 351 -2.63 -3.93 -8.40
CA ARG A 351 -2.68 -4.68 -7.13
C ARG A 351 -3.86 -5.62 -7.06
N ASP A 352 -5.02 -5.22 -7.57
CA ASP A 352 -6.22 -6.04 -7.51
C ASP A 352 -6.11 -7.31 -8.35
N HIS A 353 -5.50 -7.22 -9.54
CA HIS A 353 -5.16 -8.38 -10.36
C HIS A 353 -4.06 -9.25 -9.71
N LEU A 354 -3.01 -8.64 -9.15
CA LEU A 354 -1.98 -9.39 -8.41
C LEU A 354 -2.56 -10.10 -7.18
N ARG A 355 -3.55 -9.53 -6.47
CA ARG A 355 -4.30 -10.22 -5.41
C ARG A 355 -5.06 -11.42 -5.97
N GLY A 356 -5.60 -11.30 -7.19
CA GLY A 356 -6.25 -12.41 -7.89
C GLY A 356 -5.32 -13.61 -8.11
N PHE A 357 -4.06 -13.35 -8.41
CA PHE A 357 -3.03 -14.38 -8.42
C PHE A 357 -2.68 -14.86 -7.00
N SER A 358 -2.33 -13.95 -6.11
CA SER A 358 -1.78 -14.31 -4.80
C SER A 358 -2.78 -15.07 -3.91
N ARG A 359 -4.09 -14.89 -4.08
CA ARG A 359 -5.11 -15.71 -3.39
C ARG A 359 -5.01 -17.21 -3.72
N THR A 360 -4.30 -17.60 -4.79
CA THR A 360 -4.09 -19.02 -5.17
C THR A 360 -2.98 -19.66 -4.35
N ILE A 361 -2.05 -18.86 -3.81
CA ILE A 361 -0.86 -19.31 -3.10
C ILE A 361 -1.19 -20.24 -1.92
N PRO A 362 -2.15 -19.94 -1.02
CA PRO A 362 -2.50 -20.85 0.08
C PRO A 362 -2.93 -22.25 -0.41
N SER A 363 -3.62 -22.35 -1.54
CA SER A 363 -4.00 -23.63 -2.15
C SER A 363 -2.78 -24.41 -2.61
N PHE A 364 -1.81 -23.76 -3.25
CA PHE A 364 -0.56 -24.38 -3.63
C PHE A 364 0.27 -24.79 -2.40
N LEU A 365 0.37 -23.94 -1.39
CA LEU A 365 1.06 -24.27 -0.15
C LEU A 365 0.40 -25.45 0.58
N MET A 366 -0.92 -25.53 0.55
CA MET A 366 -1.64 -26.66 1.17
C MET A 366 -1.42 -27.96 0.39
N GLY A 367 -1.49 -27.93 -0.95
CA GLY A 367 -1.37 -29.11 -1.79
C GLY A 367 0.08 -29.56 -2.05
N TYR A 368 1.01 -28.63 -2.22
CA TYR A 368 2.37 -28.90 -2.71
C TYR A 368 3.49 -28.34 -1.85
N GLY A 369 3.20 -27.39 -0.93
CA GLY A 369 4.21 -26.69 -0.14
C GLY A 369 4.80 -27.53 0.99
N ASP A 370 6.04 -27.20 1.37
CA ASP A 370 6.74 -27.69 2.55
C ASP A 370 7.55 -26.57 3.21
N ASP A 371 8.39 -26.93 4.20
CA ASP A 371 9.16 -25.95 4.99
C ASP A 371 10.24 -25.21 4.20
N ASP A 372 10.68 -25.76 3.06
CA ASP A 372 11.70 -25.14 2.18
C ASP A 372 11.08 -24.27 1.07
N THR A 373 9.75 -24.15 1.07
CA THR A 373 9.04 -23.37 0.04
C THR A 373 9.34 -21.88 0.19
N THR A 374 9.72 -21.25 -0.94
CA THR A 374 10.05 -19.83 -1.09
C THR A 374 9.38 -19.26 -2.34
N LEU A 375 9.43 -17.95 -2.54
CA LEU A 375 8.99 -17.30 -3.78
C LEU A 375 9.68 -17.89 -5.01
N GLN A 376 10.95 -18.27 -4.89
CA GLN A 376 11.77 -18.77 -5.99
C GLN A 376 11.46 -20.21 -6.42
N ASN A 377 10.83 -21.00 -5.55
CA ASN A 377 10.64 -22.43 -5.82
C ASN A 377 9.21 -22.94 -5.64
N PHE A 378 8.25 -22.11 -5.19
CA PHE A 378 6.91 -22.63 -4.89
C PHE A 378 6.18 -23.19 -6.12
N ASP A 379 6.39 -22.56 -7.28
CA ASP A 379 5.79 -22.95 -8.55
C ASP A 379 6.42 -24.23 -9.12
N SER A 380 7.70 -24.48 -8.87
CA SER A 380 8.42 -25.66 -9.38
C SER A 380 7.84 -27.00 -8.87
N ARG A 381 7.15 -26.97 -7.73
CA ARG A 381 6.51 -28.15 -7.10
C ARG A 381 5.10 -28.40 -7.60
N VAL A 382 4.49 -27.41 -8.26
CA VAL A 382 3.15 -27.51 -8.84
C VAL A 382 3.28 -27.99 -10.28
N PRO A 383 2.52 -28.99 -10.74
CA PRO A 383 2.50 -29.36 -12.16
C PRO A 383 2.06 -28.18 -13.03
N ASP A 384 2.62 -28.07 -14.24
CA ASP A 384 2.37 -26.92 -15.14
C ASP A 384 0.89 -26.80 -15.49
N GLU A 385 0.22 -27.92 -15.74
CA GLU A 385 -1.23 -27.96 -16.03
C GLU A 385 -2.06 -27.45 -14.85
N VAL A 386 -1.68 -27.82 -13.63
CA VAL A 386 -2.36 -27.36 -12.40
C VAL A 386 -2.10 -25.88 -12.16
N PHE A 387 -0.87 -25.42 -12.39
CA PHE A 387 -0.52 -24.02 -12.24
C PHE A 387 -1.35 -23.15 -13.19
N LEU A 388 -1.40 -23.53 -14.48
CA LEU A 388 -2.19 -22.83 -15.49
C LEU A 388 -3.70 -22.87 -15.20
N GLU A 389 -4.24 -24.04 -14.81
CA GLU A 389 -5.67 -24.18 -14.45
C GLU A 389 -6.08 -23.25 -13.32
N VAL A 390 -5.25 -23.13 -12.28
CA VAL A 390 -5.57 -22.38 -11.07
C VAL A 390 -5.30 -20.88 -11.23
N THR A 391 -4.19 -20.49 -11.90
CA THR A 391 -3.75 -19.09 -11.99
C THR A 391 -4.17 -18.39 -13.28
N SER A 392 -4.49 -19.15 -14.33
CA SER A 392 -4.77 -18.67 -15.70
C SER A 392 -3.53 -18.16 -16.46
N VAL A 393 -2.32 -18.31 -15.92
CA VAL A 393 -1.05 -17.96 -16.56
C VAL A 393 -0.08 -19.14 -16.53
N THR A 394 0.90 -19.16 -17.44
CA THR A 394 1.98 -20.15 -17.41
C THR A 394 3.03 -19.79 -16.34
N LYS A 395 3.90 -20.74 -15.99
CA LYS A 395 5.02 -20.47 -15.08
C LYS A 395 6.01 -19.46 -15.68
N GLU A 396 6.25 -19.52 -16.98
CA GLU A 396 7.10 -18.57 -17.70
C GLU A 396 6.55 -17.15 -17.60
N GLN A 397 5.24 -16.98 -17.79
CA GLN A 397 4.56 -15.68 -17.60
C GLN A 397 4.66 -15.18 -16.15
N PHE A 398 4.49 -16.08 -15.17
CA PHE A 398 4.70 -15.74 -13.77
C PHE A 398 6.14 -15.32 -13.48
N HIS A 399 7.15 -16.02 -14.06
CA HIS A 399 8.56 -15.67 -13.88
C HIS A 399 8.87 -14.26 -14.42
N LEU A 400 8.22 -13.82 -15.52
CA LEU A 400 8.36 -12.45 -16.00
C LEU A 400 7.87 -11.41 -14.99
N LEU A 401 6.86 -11.73 -14.19
CA LEU A 401 6.36 -10.85 -13.13
C LEU A 401 7.23 -10.93 -11.86
N ARG A 402 7.79 -12.10 -11.56
CA ARG A 402 8.64 -12.33 -10.40
C ARG A 402 10.06 -11.82 -10.60
N ASP A 403 10.72 -12.25 -11.67
CA ASP A 403 12.17 -12.07 -11.90
C ASP A 403 12.46 -11.01 -12.97
N GLY A 404 11.50 -10.74 -13.85
CA GLY A 404 11.71 -9.95 -15.06
C GLY A 404 12.40 -10.71 -16.18
N GLY A 405 12.89 -9.99 -17.19
CA GLY A 405 13.62 -10.54 -18.32
C GLY A 405 13.00 -10.23 -19.68
N ASP A 406 13.66 -10.72 -20.73
CA ASP A 406 13.22 -10.53 -22.11
C ASP A 406 12.29 -11.66 -22.53
N PHE A 407 11.25 -11.33 -23.28
CA PHE A 407 10.29 -12.28 -23.83
C PHE A 407 9.78 -11.84 -25.19
N VAL A 408 9.27 -12.77 -25.96
CA VAL A 408 8.59 -12.47 -27.23
C VAL A 408 7.11 -12.33 -26.97
N ASN A 409 6.55 -11.17 -27.31
CA ASN A 409 5.11 -10.94 -27.23
C ASN A 409 4.41 -11.81 -28.28
N GLU A 410 3.50 -12.69 -27.84
CA GLU A 410 2.81 -13.64 -28.72
C GLU A 410 1.88 -12.95 -29.72
N GLU A 411 1.36 -11.75 -29.42
CA GLU A 411 0.46 -11.01 -30.31
C GLU A 411 1.21 -10.21 -31.39
N THR A 412 2.34 -9.60 -31.02
CA THR A 412 3.12 -8.72 -31.92
C THR A 412 4.29 -9.42 -32.57
N GLY A 413 4.82 -10.49 -31.97
CA GLY A 413 6.06 -11.17 -32.36
C GLY A 413 7.33 -10.36 -32.04
N GLU A 414 7.22 -9.26 -31.30
CA GLU A 414 8.35 -8.39 -30.94
C GLU A 414 9.01 -8.85 -29.65
N LEU A 415 10.32 -8.58 -29.53
CA LEU A 415 11.05 -8.79 -28.28
C LEU A 415 10.75 -7.64 -27.33
N GLU A 416 10.22 -7.96 -26.16
CA GLU A 416 9.87 -7.03 -25.10
C GLU A 416 10.64 -7.35 -23.81
N HIS A 417 10.71 -6.39 -22.90
CA HIS A 417 11.38 -6.53 -21.61
C HIS A 417 10.42 -6.29 -20.45
N SER A 418 10.52 -7.10 -19.39
CA SER A 418 9.85 -6.91 -18.11
C SER A 418 10.88 -6.57 -17.04
N ALA A 419 10.64 -5.51 -16.27
CA ALA A 419 11.43 -5.21 -15.08
C ALA A 419 11.22 -6.25 -13.95
N GLY A 420 10.07 -6.92 -13.93
CA GLY A 420 9.72 -7.90 -12.91
C GLY A 420 9.59 -7.34 -11.49
N HIS A 421 9.87 -8.19 -10.52
CA HIS A 421 9.93 -7.85 -9.08
C HIS A 421 8.63 -7.26 -8.50
N PHE A 422 7.47 -7.72 -8.99
CA PHE A 422 6.16 -7.29 -8.47
C PHE A 422 5.82 -7.90 -7.11
N PHE A 423 6.61 -8.86 -6.62
CA PHE A 423 6.41 -9.55 -5.35
C PHE A 423 7.54 -9.23 -4.36
N ASP A 424 7.19 -8.95 -3.10
CA ASP A 424 8.16 -8.79 -2.01
C ASP A 424 8.61 -10.17 -1.52
N GLU A 425 9.84 -10.56 -1.87
CA GLU A 425 10.38 -11.89 -1.55
C GLU A 425 10.49 -12.13 -0.04
N VAL A 426 10.89 -11.11 0.73
CA VAL A 426 11.05 -11.24 2.19
C VAL A 426 9.71 -11.49 2.86
N VAL A 427 8.71 -10.67 2.51
CA VAL A 427 7.35 -10.82 3.06
C VAL A 427 6.72 -12.13 2.60
N PHE A 428 6.91 -12.52 1.35
CA PHE A 428 6.42 -13.80 0.83
C PHE A 428 6.99 -14.97 1.63
N ASN A 429 8.32 -15.05 1.75
CA ASN A 429 9.01 -16.15 2.42
C ASN A 429 8.65 -16.26 3.90
N ASP A 430 8.53 -15.12 4.60
CA ASP A 430 8.08 -15.09 6.00
C ASP A 430 6.61 -15.53 6.13
N SER A 431 5.76 -15.14 5.17
CA SER A 431 4.34 -15.53 5.15
C SER A 431 4.15 -17.02 4.87
N VAL A 432 4.98 -17.60 4.00
CA VAL A 432 4.99 -19.06 3.79
C VAL A 432 5.35 -19.80 5.09
N LYS A 433 6.41 -19.37 5.79
CA LYS A 433 6.79 -19.97 7.09
C LYS A 433 5.67 -19.86 8.12
N GLU A 434 4.99 -18.72 8.19
CA GLU A 434 3.85 -18.53 9.11
C GLU A 434 2.66 -19.43 8.73
N PHE A 435 2.34 -19.53 7.44
CA PHE A 435 1.29 -20.45 6.95
C PHE A 435 1.63 -21.91 7.25
N MET A 436 2.88 -22.34 7.06
CA MET A 436 3.30 -23.71 7.37
C MET A 436 3.24 -24.04 8.86
N LYS A 437 3.59 -23.09 9.74
CA LYS A 437 3.38 -23.24 11.20
C LYS A 437 1.90 -23.38 11.52
N LEU A 438 1.05 -22.55 10.91
CA LEU A 438 -0.40 -22.63 11.09
C LEU A 438 -0.96 -23.95 10.60
N ARG A 439 -0.53 -24.43 9.42
CA ARG A 439 -0.92 -25.73 8.87
C ARG A 439 -0.59 -26.87 9.84
N ARG A 440 0.65 -26.91 10.38
CA ARG A 440 1.04 -27.93 11.37
C ARG A 440 0.20 -27.85 12.64
N ARG A 441 -0.02 -26.65 13.17
CA ARG A 441 -0.85 -26.44 14.37
C ARG A 441 -2.29 -26.92 14.19
N LEU A 442 -2.84 -26.79 12.99
CA LEU A 442 -4.22 -27.16 12.67
C LEU A 442 -4.36 -28.53 11.97
N ALA A 443 -3.26 -29.25 11.76
CA ALA A 443 -3.26 -30.54 11.05
C ALA A 443 -4.00 -31.64 11.82
N ASN A 444 -3.80 -31.73 13.14
CA ASN A 444 -4.42 -32.80 13.95
C ASN A 444 -5.89 -32.49 14.23
N TYR A 445 -6.76 -32.96 13.35
CA TYR A 445 -8.20 -32.78 13.50
C TYR A 445 -8.82 -33.64 14.62
N PHE A 446 -8.11 -34.66 15.14
CA PHE A 446 -8.57 -35.44 16.30
C PHE A 446 -8.56 -34.64 17.59
N GLU A 447 -7.55 -33.79 17.79
CA GLU A 447 -7.37 -32.96 18.98
C GLU A 447 -8.04 -31.57 18.87
N ALA A 448 -8.54 -31.20 17.69
CA ALA A 448 -9.10 -29.88 17.45
C ALA A 448 -10.33 -29.63 18.33
N THR A 449 -10.16 -28.73 19.32
CA THR A 449 -11.23 -28.26 20.22
C THR A 449 -11.88 -26.97 19.73
N SER A 450 -11.22 -26.22 18.83
CA SER A 450 -11.69 -24.95 18.28
C SER A 450 -12.37 -25.12 16.92
N ASP A 451 -13.18 -24.14 16.56
CA ASP A 451 -13.77 -24.05 15.21
C ASP A 451 -12.78 -23.43 14.19
N GLU A 452 -11.57 -23.07 14.62
CA GLU A 452 -10.52 -22.60 13.73
C GLU A 452 -10.06 -23.75 12.81
N ASP A 453 -9.91 -23.45 11.52
CA ASP A 453 -9.54 -24.40 10.50
C ASP A 453 -8.56 -23.75 9.51
N ILE A 454 -7.65 -24.55 8.93
CA ILE A 454 -6.72 -24.09 7.91
C ILE A 454 -7.46 -23.52 6.67
N PHE A 455 -8.64 -24.06 6.35
CA PHE A 455 -9.46 -23.59 5.23
C PHE A 455 -10.04 -22.18 5.43
N ASN A 456 -10.03 -21.63 6.64
CA ASN A 456 -10.38 -20.22 6.89
C ASN A 456 -9.36 -19.24 6.29
N TYR A 457 -8.16 -19.74 5.98
CA TYR A 457 -7.03 -18.98 5.43
C TYR A 457 -6.81 -19.25 3.93
N ILE A 458 -7.67 -20.04 3.30
CA ILE A 458 -7.63 -20.39 1.89
C ILE A 458 -8.83 -19.75 1.20
N PRO A 459 -8.65 -18.63 0.49
CA PRO A 459 -9.74 -17.96 -0.21
C PRO A 459 -10.34 -18.85 -1.32
N PRO A 460 -11.64 -18.72 -1.61
CA PRO A 460 -12.23 -19.43 -2.74
C PRO A 460 -11.63 -18.93 -4.06
N GLN A 461 -11.17 -19.87 -4.89
CA GLN A 461 -10.51 -19.55 -6.16
C GLN A 461 -11.52 -19.24 -7.28
N LYS A 462 -12.44 -20.14 -7.55
CA LYS A 462 -13.53 -20.01 -8.51
C LYS A 462 -14.81 -20.54 -7.86
N THR A 463 -15.94 -20.33 -8.50
CA THR A 463 -17.29 -20.65 -7.97
C THR A 463 -17.44 -22.05 -7.38
N ASN A 464 -16.61 -23.01 -7.80
CA ASN A 464 -16.69 -24.41 -7.36
C ASN A 464 -15.77 -24.77 -6.20
N GLN A 465 -14.99 -23.83 -5.65
CA GLN A 465 -13.96 -24.11 -4.62
C GLN A 465 -14.28 -23.50 -3.26
N ILE A 466 -15.55 -23.28 -2.95
CA ILE A 466 -15.98 -22.86 -1.62
C ILE A 466 -15.91 -24.08 -0.69
N PHE A 467 -15.10 -23.97 0.36
CA PHE A 467 -15.01 -25.01 1.39
C PHE A 467 -16.17 -24.87 2.38
N THR A 468 -16.78 -25.98 2.74
CA THR A 468 -17.88 -26.00 3.71
C THR A 468 -17.31 -25.75 5.11
N PRO A 469 -17.83 -24.76 5.88
CA PRO A 469 -17.32 -24.52 7.23
C PRO A 469 -17.45 -25.74 8.14
N LYS A 470 -16.45 -26.00 8.98
CA LYS A 470 -16.35 -27.15 9.89
C LYS A 470 -17.60 -27.35 10.75
N LYS A 471 -18.21 -26.26 11.23
CA LYS A 471 -19.47 -26.33 11.99
C LYS A 471 -20.63 -26.91 11.18
N VAL A 472 -20.71 -26.61 9.90
CA VAL A 472 -21.75 -27.14 9.00
C VAL A 472 -21.49 -28.61 8.72
N VAL A 473 -20.23 -28.99 8.47
CA VAL A 473 -19.83 -30.38 8.27
C VAL A 473 -20.22 -31.23 9.48
N ARG A 474 -19.87 -30.82 10.71
CA ARG A 474 -20.24 -31.50 11.94
C ARG A 474 -21.76 -31.73 12.02
N LYS A 475 -22.55 -30.68 11.81
CA LYS A 475 -24.01 -30.79 11.85
C LYS A 475 -24.56 -31.77 10.82
N MET A 476 -23.99 -31.79 9.61
CA MET A 476 -24.43 -32.76 8.57
C MET A 476 -24.08 -34.19 8.91
N VAL A 477 -22.92 -34.43 9.55
CA VAL A 477 -22.53 -35.77 10.01
C VAL A 477 -23.32 -36.18 11.26
N ASP A 478 -23.75 -35.22 12.12
CA ASP A 478 -24.73 -35.50 13.20
C ASP A 478 -26.06 -36.04 12.64
N LEU A 479 -26.60 -35.38 11.60
CA LEU A 479 -27.82 -35.82 10.94
C LEU A 479 -27.65 -37.21 10.30
N LEU A 480 -26.47 -37.50 9.72
CA LEU A 480 -26.18 -38.83 9.17
C LEU A 480 -26.25 -39.91 10.25
N GLU A 481 -25.73 -39.63 11.44
CA GLU A 481 -25.77 -40.56 12.59
C GLU A 481 -27.16 -40.68 13.17
N GLU A 482 -27.94 -39.61 13.25
CA GLU A 482 -29.35 -39.62 13.66
C GLU A 482 -30.22 -40.50 12.76
N GLU A 483 -30.02 -40.42 11.44
CA GLU A 483 -30.74 -41.24 10.47
C GLU A 483 -30.25 -42.68 10.39
N ASN A 484 -29.00 -42.97 10.79
CA ASN A 484 -28.37 -44.28 10.77
C ASN A 484 -27.72 -44.58 12.13
N PRO A 485 -28.51 -44.85 13.20
CA PRO A 485 -27.97 -45.05 14.53
C PRO A 485 -26.96 -46.21 14.59
N GLY A 486 -25.80 -45.93 15.21
CA GLY A 486 -24.71 -46.91 15.35
C GLY A 486 -23.87 -47.16 14.11
N CYS A 487 -24.06 -46.38 13.04
CA CYS A 487 -23.28 -46.53 11.81
C CYS A 487 -21.77 -46.35 11.99
N PHE A 488 -21.35 -45.60 12.99
CA PHE A 488 -19.92 -45.40 13.30
C PHE A 488 -19.35 -46.52 14.21
N ASP A 489 -20.18 -47.38 14.81
CA ASP A 489 -19.74 -48.53 15.62
C ASP A 489 -19.52 -49.80 14.79
N ASP A 490 -20.00 -49.83 13.57
CA ASP A 490 -19.97 -50.99 12.68
C ASP A 490 -18.71 -50.97 11.81
N PRO A 491 -17.77 -51.94 11.94
CA PRO A 491 -16.54 -51.98 11.15
C PRO A 491 -16.75 -52.26 9.66
N ASP A 492 -17.92 -52.76 9.26
CA ASP A 492 -18.22 -53.09 7.87
C ASP A 492 -18.98 -51.96 7.13
N LYS A 493 -19.38 -50.90 7.84
CA LYS A 493 -20.02 -49.74 7.23
C LYS A 493 -19.02 -48.89 6.43
N THR A 494 -19.44 -48.48 5.25
CA THR A 494 -18.67 -47.65 4.34
C THR A 494 -19.30 -46.27 4.18
N PHE A 495 -18.46 -45.25 4.00
CA PHE A 495 -18.83 -43.86 3.84
C PHE A 495 -18.11 -43.28 2.61
N ALA A 496 -18.82 -42.53 1.79
CA ALA A 496 -18.26 -41.98 0.58
C ALA A 496 -18.58 -40.48 0.44
N ASP A 497 -17.55 -39.64 0.15
CA ASP A 497 -17.68 -38.28 -0.36
C ASP A 497 -17.29 -38.30 -1.84
N LEU A 498 -18.29 -38.38 -2.74
CA LEU A 498 -18.08 -38.53 -4.17
C LEU A 498 -17.76 -37.20 -4.88
N TYR A 499 -17.73 -36.11 -4.16
CA TYR A 499 -17.30 -34.79 -4.66
C TYR A 499 -16.55 -34.01 -3.59
N MET A 500 -15.51 -34.65 -3.09
CA MET A 500 -14.69 -34.17 -2.00
C MET A 500 -13.93 -32.90 -2.41
N LYS A 501 -14.06 -31.84 -1.60
CA LYS A 501 -13.33 -30.59 -1.78
C LYS A 501 -12.17 -30.45 -0.80
N SER A 502 -12.48 -30.05 0.43
CA SER A 502 -11.46 -29.90 1.49
C SER A 502 -11.08 -31.21 2.16
N GLY A 503 -11.90 -32.22 2.04
CA GLY A 503 -11.79 -33.47 2.82
C GLY A 503 -12.39 -33.39 4.22
N GLN A 504 -13.03 -32.30 4.61
CA GLN A 504 -13.58 -32.11 5.96
C GLN A 504 -14.69 -33.08 6.31
N TYR A 505 -15.51 -33.52 5.35
CA TYR A 505 -16.49 -34.57 5.60
C TYR A 505 -15.81 -35.91 5.92
N ILE A 506 -14.78 -36.26 5.16
CA ILE A 506 -13.98 -37.47 5.42
C ILE A 506 -13.33 -37.41 6.79
N THR A 507 -12.67 -36.29 7.15
CA THR A 507 -12.00 -36.15 8.45
C THR A 507 -12.98 -36.20 9.62
N GLU A 508 -14.18 -35.63 9.51
CA GLU A 508 -15.19 -35.74 10.57
C GLU A 508 -15.72 -37.16 10.70
N ILE A 509 -15.94 -37.88 9.59
CA ILE A 509 -16.33 -39.31 9.59
C ILE A 509 -15.21 -40.15 10.22
N VAL A 510 -13.95 -39.99 9.78
CA VAL A 510 -12.79 -40.68 10.35
C VAL A 510 -12.69 -40.44 11.84
N LYS A 511 -12.88 -39.21 12.31
CA LYS A 511 -12.85 -38.84 13.73
C LYS A 511 -13.93 -39.59 14.52
N ARG A 512 -15.15 -39.73 14.00
CA ARG A 512 -16.24 -40.44 14.66
C ARG A 512 -15.99 -41.97 14.70
N LEU A 513 -15.60 -42.54 13.57
CA LEU A 513 -15.22 -43.96 13.52
C LEU A 513 -14.09 -44.26 14.51
N TYR A 514 -13.02 -43.48 14.49
CA TYR A 514 -11.86 -43.68 15.36
C TYR A 514 -12.23 -43.63 16.86
N ASN A 515 -13.15 -42.74 17.24
CA ASN A 515 -13.55 -42.52 18.62
C ASN A 515 -14.72 -43.42 19.08
N SER A 516 -15.37 -44.15 18.18
CA SER A 516 -16.53 -44.96 18.53
C SER A 516 -16.15 -46.14 19.44
N GLU A 517 -17.07 -46.53 20.32
CA GLU A 517 -16.86 -47.66 21.22
C GLU A 517 -16.82 -49.00 20.48
N GLY A 518 -17.61 -49.18 19.43
CA GLY A 518 -17.64 -50.34 18.58
C GLY A 518 -16.30 -50.61 17.90
N MET A 519 -15.75 -49.57 17.26
CA MET A 519 -14.44 -49.63 16.60
C MET A 519 -13.30 -49.87 17.58
N ARG A 520 -13.31 -49.22 18.77
CA ARG A 520 -12.29 -49.44 19.83
C ARG A 520 -12.32 -50.85 20.37
N ARG A 521 -13.47 -51.47 20.45
CA ARG A 521 -13.60 -52.88 20.87
C ARG A 521 -13.07 -53.83 19.80
N THR A 522 -13.37 -53.57 18.53
CA THR A 522 -12.95 -54.43 17.42
C THR A 522 -11.46 -54.27 17.11
N PHE A 523 -10.96 -53.03 17.13
CA PHE A 523 -9.56 -52.67 16.88
C PHE A 523 -9.01 -51.87 18.08
N PRO A 524 -8.51 -52.55 19.13
CA PRO A 524 -7.96 -51.86 20.31
C PRO A 524 -6.70 -51.04 20.04
N ASN A 525 -5.89 -51.48 19.05
CA ASN A 525 -4.72 -50.73 18.62
C ASN A 525 -5.12 -49.55 17.75
N ASP A 526 -4.61 -48.33 18.10
CA ASP A 526 -4.97 -47.09 17.46
C ASP A 526 -4.53 -47.02 15.99
N GLU A 527 -3.33 -47.51 15.67
CA GLU A 527 -2.82 -47.54 14.30
C GLU A 527 -3.56 -48.57 13.43
N GLU A 528 -3.83 -49.76 13.94
CA GLU A 528 -4.62 -50.78 13.23
C GLU A 528 -6.03 -50.28 12.95
N ARG A 529 -6.65 -49.57 13.91
CA ARG A 529 -7.98 -48.98 13.75
C ARG A 529 -7.98 -47.91 12.64
N LEU A 530 -6.99 -46.99 12.60
CA LEU A 530 -6.86 -46.01 11.56
C LEU A 530 -6.63 -46.60 10.17
N ARG A 531 -5.73 -47.63 10.08
CA ARG A 531 -5.49 -48.33 8.81
C ARG A 531 -6.74 -49.02 8.31
N HIS A 532 -7.53 -49.66 9.21
CA HIS A 532 -8.80 -50.28 8.85
C HIS A 532 -9.79 -49.23 8.31
N ILE A 533 -9.94 -48.07 8.98
CA ILE A 533 -10.84 -46.99 8.57
C ILE A 533 -10.49 -46.50 7.16
N PHE A 534 -9.23 -46.20 6.91
CA PHE A 534 -8.81 -45.68 5.60
C PHE A 534 -8.87 -46.70 4.48
N LYS A 535 -8.59 -47.97 4.80
CA LYS A 535 -8.54 -49.06 3.82
C LYS A 535 -9.90 -49.65 3.49
N HIS A 536 -10.88 -49.59 4.42
CA HIS A 536 -12.13 -50.34 4.26
C HIS A 536 -13.39 -49.49 4.41
N GLN A 537 -13.35 -48.33 5.08
CA GLN A 537 -14.56 -47.66 5.46
C GLN A 537 -14.76 -46.31 4.75
N VAL A 538 -13.69 -45.56 4.39
CA VAL A 538 -13.84 -44.22 3.82
C VAL A 538 -13.36 -44.13 2.38
N TYR A 539 -14.20 -43.52 1.54
CA TYR A 539 -14.00 -43.35 0.11
C TYR A 539 -14.16 -41.88 -0.25
N GLY A 540 -13.25 -41.32 -1.04
CA GLY A 540 -13.32 -39.92 -1.45
C GLY A 540 -12.88 -39.70 -2.88
N LEU A 541 -13.64 -38.87 -3.64
CA LEU A 541 -13.32 -38.46 -5.01
C LEU A 541 -13.15 -36.96 -5.09
N ALA A 542 -12.03 -36.50 -5.59
CA ALA A 542 -11.78 -35.08 -5.81
C ALA A 542 -11.77 -34.75 -7.31
N PRO A 543 -12.48 -33.68 -7.74
CA PRO A 543 -12.72 -33.40 -9.17
C PRO A 543 -11.54 -32.82 -9.91
N THR A 544 -10.56 -32.19 -9.22
CA THR A 544 -9.35 -31.61 -9.81
C THR A 544 -8.11 -32.06 -9.04
N GLU A 545 -6.96 -32.06 -9.71
CA GLU A 545 -5.72 -32.52 -9.07
C GLU A 545 -5.32 -31.63 -7.88
N CYS A 546 -5.46 -30.30 -8.00
CA CYS A 546 -5.16 -29.38 -6.91
C CYS A 546 -6.01 -29.69 -5.67
N ILE A 547 -7.32 -29.86 -5.84
CA ILE A 547 -8.24 -30.20 -4.75
C ILE A 547 -7.92 -31.59 -4.16
N TYR A 548 -7.60 -32.55 -5.01
CA TYR A 548 -7.17 -33.88 -4.55
C TYR A 548 -5.94 -33.80 -3.63
N ARG A 549 -4.92 -33.05 -4.04
CA ARG A 549 -3.69 -32.87 -3.25
C ARG A 549 -3.95 -32.16 -1.92
N ILE A 550 -4.78 -31.12 -1.94
CA ILE A 550 -5.19 -30.38 -0.72
C ILE A 550 -5.91 -31.35 0.24
N ALA A 551 -6.92 -32.07 -0.24
CA ALA A 551 -7.70 -33.01 0.58
C ALA A 551 -6.85 -34.15 1.10
N LEU A 552 -6.02 -34.77 0.26
CA LEU A 552 -5.13 -35.85 0.65
C LEU A 552 -4.19 -35.43 1.77
N ARG A 553 -3.52 -34.29 1.64
CA ARG A 553 -2.62 -33.76 2.68
C ARG A 553 -3.35 -33.38 3.97
N TYR A 554 -4.59 -32.89 3.87
CA TYR A 554 -5.38 -32.57 5.05
C TYR A 554 -5.87 -33.84 5.78
N ILE A 555 -6.37 -34.80 5.04
CA ILE A 555 -6.93 -36.06 5.61
C ILE A 555 -5.84 -36.93 6.21
N LEU A 556 -4.69 -37.07 5.53
CA LEU A 556 -3.61 -38.00 5.95
C LEU A 556 -2.48 -37.30 6.73
N GLY A 557 -2.45 -35.99 6.78
CA GLY A 557 -1.39 -35.20 7.43
C GLY A 557 -1.67 -34.83 8.89
N PHE A 558 -2.51 -35.56 9.58
CA PHE A 558 -2.87 -35.34 10.99
C PHE A 558 -1.77 -35.69 12.00
N ASP A 559 -0.86 -36.58 11.60
CA ASP A 559 0.27 -37.06 12.42
C ASP A 559 1.45 -37.41 11.51
N ASP A 560 2.60 -36.76 11.71
CA ASP A 560 3.81 -36.96 10.90
C ASP A 560 4.46 -38.32 11.13
N THR A 561 4.08 -39.05 12.19
CA THR A 561 4.61 -40.37 12.53
C THR A 561 3.83 -41.53 11.90
N ILE A 562 2.58 -41.28 11.49
CA ILE A 562 1.71 -42.30 10.89
C ILE A 562 1.67 -42.10 9.37
N HIS A 563 2.29 -43.00 8.65
CA HIS A 563 2.29 -42.97 7.20
C HIS A 563 1.30 -44.01 6.63
N ILE A 564 0.29 -43.51 5.89
CA ILE A 564 -0.70 -44.32 5.18
C ILE A 564 -0.35 -44.31 3.70
N ALA A 565 0.00 -45.49 3.15
CA ALA A 565 0.41 -45.62 1.77
C ALA A 565 -0.78 -45.50 0.80
N GLU A 566 -0.54 -45.22 -0.47
CA GLU A 566 -1.57 -45.03 -1.49
C GLU A 566 -2.50 -46.28 -1.66
N ASN A 567 -1.99 -47.48 -1.45
CA ASN A 567 -2.76 -48.69 -1.49
C ASN A 567 -3.50 -49.02 -0.17
N GLU A 568 -3.38 -48.17 0.84
CA GLU A 568 -4.02 -48.31 2.15
C GLU A 568 -5.18 -47.32 2.35
N HIS A 569 -5.58 -46.58 1.32
CA HIS A 569 -6.73 -45.68 1.36
C HIS A 569 -7.48 -45.64 0.01
N HIS A 570 -8.73 -45.16 0.05
CA HIS A 570 -9.61 -45.01 -1.13
C HIS A 570 -9.92 -43.57 -1.43
N LEU A 571 -8.93 -42.68 -1.33
CA LEU A 571 -9.02 -41.30 -1.79
C LEU A 571 -8.44 -41.22 -3.22
N ARG A 572 -9.22 -40.77 -4.20
CA ARG A 572 -8.82 -40.80 -5.61
C ARG A 572 -9.07 -39.44 -6.29
N PHE A 573 -8.22 -39.11 -7.24
CA PHE A 573 -8.44 -38.03 -8.18
C PHE A 573 -9.37 -38.54 -9.29
N ALA A 574 -10.64 -38.13 -9.28
CA ALA A 574 -11.62 -38.44 -10.29
C ALA A 574 -12.84 -37.51 -10.17
N ASP A 575 -13.36 -37.05 -11.30
CA ASP A 575 -14.59 -36.23 -11.34
C ASP A 575 -15.83 -37.13 -11.54
N SER A 576 -16.69 -37.14 -10.55
CA SER A 576 -17.93 -37.94 -10.54
C SER A 576 -19.10 -37.28 -11.29
N LEU A 577 -19.02 -35.97 -11.62
CA LEU A 577 -20.13 -35.23 -12.21
C LEU A 577 -20.56 -35.75 -13.59
N PRO A 578 -19.64 -36.11 -14.53
CA PRO A 578 -20.03 -36.65 -15.82
C PRO A 578 -20.82 -37.98 -15.67
N ALA A 579 -20.31 -38.88 -14.84
CA ALA A 579 -20.96 -40.19 -14.57
C ALA A 579 -22.31 -40.01 -13.88
N THR A 580 -22.44 -39.05 -12.97
CA THR A 580 -23.71 -38.70 -12.32
C THR A 580 -24.76 -38.23 -13.36
N LYS A 581 -24.34 -37.33 -14.29
CA LYS A 581 -25.22 -36.81 -15.34
C LYS A 581 -25.63 -37.90 -16.35
N ALA A 582 -24.74 -38.84 -16.62
CA ALA A 582 -25.02 -39.98 -17.52
C ALA A 582 -25.83 -41.09 -16.87
N GLY A 583 -25.96 -41.10 -15.54
CA GLY A 583 -26.61 -42.23 -14.81
C GLY A 583 -25.75 -43.50 -14.73
N GLU A 584 -24.42 -43.34 -14.93
CA GLU A 584 -23.46 -44.44 -15.01
C GLU A 584 -22.55 -44.54 -13.74
N MET A 585 -23.04 -44.05 -12.61
CA MET A 585 -22.24 -43.92 -11.38
C MET A 585 -21.69 -45.23 -10.89
N GLU A 586 -22.46 -46.32 -10.92
CA GLU A 586 -22.03 -47.65 -10.42
C GLU A 586 -20.82 -48.17 -11.22
N THR A 587 -20.92 -48.13 -12.56
CA THR A 587 -19.81 -48.53 -13.45
C THR A 587 -18.56 -47.67 -13.25
N PHE A 588 -18.78 -46.38 -13.06
CA PHE A 588 -17.68 -45.42 -12.80
C PHE A 588 -16.97 -45.74 -11.47
N LEU A 589 -17.71 -45.93 -10.36
CA LEU A 589 -17.15 -46.25 -9.06
C LEU A 589 -16.39 -47.57 -9.09
N ASP A 590 -16.92 -48.58 -9.76
CA ASP A 590 -16.24 -49.85 -9.98
C ASP A 590 -14.92 -49.70 -10.72
N SER A 591 -14.84 -48.83 -11.71
CA SER A 591 -13.62 -48.56 -12.45
C SER A 591 -12.56 -47.83 -11.62
N VAL A 592 -12.97 -46.95 -10.70
CA VAL A 592 -12.06 -46.11 -9.90
C VAL A 592 -11.58 -46.82 -8.64
N PHE A 593 -12.40 -47.67 -7.98
CA PHE A 593 -12.09 -48.26 -6.70
C PHE A 593 -11.72 -49.75 -6.74
N LYS A 594 -12.05 -50.46 -7.83
CA LYS A 594 -11.70 -51.89 -8.01
C LYS A 594 -10.36 -52.08 -8.76
N SER A 595 -9.79 -51.02 -9.31
CA SER A 595 -8.45 -51.01 -9.94
C SER A 595 -7.36 -50.78 -8.86
#